data_a28d093f0440ee3c2618317658e0d56b
#
_entry.id   a28d093f0440ee3c2618317658e0d56b
#
_cell.length_a   1.000
_cell.length_b   1.000
_cell.length_c   1.000
_cell.angle_alpha   90.00
_cell.angle_beta   90.00
_cell.angle_gamma   90.00
#
_symmetry.space_group_name_H-M   'P 1'
#
loop_
_entity.id
_entity.type
_entity.pdbx_description
1 polymer ?
#
loop_
_entity_poly.entity_id
_entity_poly.type
_entity_poly.pdbx_seq_one_letter_code
_entity_poly.pdbx_strand_id
1 'polypeptide(L)'
;YIEGSRNYQDIYLDGKKDPIEVKMTMQQLEEITQPYGFIRIHKGYLVNYQYILRIAATDLTLMDGIHLPIGRSKATEVKTAYLSLIAK
;
A
#
# COMPACT_ATOMS: atom_id res chain seq x y z
N TYR A 1 0.94 4.69 -3.86
CA TYR A 1 0.81 4.17 -2.51
C TYR A 1 0.50 5.31 -1.52
N ILE A 2 0.08 4.93 -0.34
CA ILE A 2 -0.25 5.89 0.73
C ILE A 2 0.64 5.61 1.92
N GLU A 3 1.30 6.64 2.41
CA GLU A 3 2.19 6.56 3.57
C GLU A 3 1.61 7.34 4.73
N GLY A 4 1.57 6.72 5.92
CA GLY A 4 1.07 7.36 7.11
C GLY A 4 2.07 8.36 7.67
N SER A 5 1.57 9.52 8.09
CA SER A 5 2.36 10.58 8.70
C SER A 5 1.50 11.20 9.79
N ARG A 6 1.84 11.00 11.02
CA ARG A 6 1.14 11.52 12.21
C ARG A 6 -0.37 11.72 12.01
N ASN A 7 -0.81 12.98 11.79
CA ASN A 7 -2.22 13.33 11.66
C ASN A 7 -2.69 13.38 10.21
N TYR A 8 -1.77 13.18 9.27
CA TYR A 8 -2.04 13.26 7.84
C TYR A 8 -1.53 12.01 7.16
N GLN A 9 -2.08 11.73 5.98
CA GLN A 9 -1.60 10.63 5.16
C GLN A 9 -1.14 11.21 3.83
N ASP A 10 0.00 10.75 3.33
CA ASP A 10 0.57 11.21 2.07
C ASP A 10 0.23 10.24 0.96
N ILE A 11 -0.51 10.71 -0.04
CA ILE A 11 -0.89 9.90 -1.20
C ILE A 11 0.11 10.17 -2.32
N TYR A 12 0.86 9.15 -2.70
CA TYR A 12 1.83 9.22 -3.79
C TYR A 12 1.21 8.68 -5.06
N LEU A 13 1.00 9.56 -6.04
CA LEU A 13 0.40 9.21 -7.31
C LEU A 13 1.47 8.89 -8.34
N ASP A 14 1.14 7.97 -9.24
CA ASP A 14 2.04 7.61 -10.32
C ASP A 14 2.33 8.83 -11.20
N GLY A 15 3.60 9.03 -11.50
CA GLY A 15 4.03 10.15 -12.33
C GLY A 15 4.05 11.51 -11.65
N LYS A 16 3.71 11.57 -10.36
CA LYS A 16 3.75 12.80 -9.60
C LYS A 16 4.91 12.80 -8.63
N LYS A 17 5.61 13.92 -8.53
CA LYS A 17 6.78 14.04 -7.68
C LYS A 17 6.41 14.25 -6.21
N ASP A 18 5.42 15.08 -5.96
CA ASP A 18 5.02 15.43 -4.60
C ASP A 18 3.73 14.71 -4.21
N PRO A 19 3.62 14.26 -2.95
CA PRO A 19 2.40 13.59 -2.49
C PRO A 19 1.26 14.58 -2.27
N ILE A 20 0.04 14.05 -2.26
CA ILE A 20 -1.14 14.81 -1.85
C ILE A 20 -1.38 14.46 -0.38
N GLU A 21 -1.38 15.47 0.47
CA GLU A 21 -1.60 15.29 1.89
C GLU A 21 -3.09 15.37 2.20
N VAL A 22 -3.61 14.37 2.91
CA VAL A 22 -5.02 14.35 3.31
C VAL A 22 -5.13 14.14 4.81
N LYS A 23 -6.13 14.78 5.42
CA LYS A 23 -6.37 14.65 6.85
C LYS A 23 -7.41 13.58 7.11
N MET A 24 -6.97 12.33 7.02
CA MET A 24 -7.81 11.15 7.26
C MET A 24 -6.98 10.11 7.98
N THR A 25 -7.65 9.21 8.70
CA THR A 25 -6.92 8.10 9.32
C THR A 25 -6.58 7.07 8.25
N MET A 26 -5.54 6.27 8.51
CA MET A 26 -5.18 5.20 7.61
C MET A 26 -6.32 4.19 7.47
N GLN A 27 -7.05 3.93 8.55
CA GLN A 27 -8.19 3.03 8.51
C GLN A 27 -9.30 3.55 7.60
N GLN A 28 -9.60 4.85 7.66
CA GLN A 28 -10.60 5.44 6.76
C GLN A 28 -10.16 5.30 5.31
N LEU A 29 -8.89 5.55 5.02
CA LEU A 29 -8.37 5.40 3.67
C LEU A 29 -8.39 3.95 3.22
N GLU A 30 -8.10 3.02 4.12
CA GLU A 30 -8.16 1.59 3.81
C GLU A 30 -9.56 1.19 3.36
N GLU A 31 -10.59 1.65 4.06
CA GLU A 31 -11.97 1.34 3.71
C GLU A 31 -12.36 1.94 2.36
N ILE A 32 -11.95 3.19 2.11
CA ILE A 32 -12.28 3.88 0.86
C ILE A 32 -11.57 3.25 -0.33
N THR A 33 -10.32 2.83 -0.16
CA THR A 33 -9.49 2.37 -1.27
C THR A 33 -9.56 0.86 -1.51
N GLN A 34 -10.12 0.10 -0.58
CA GLN A 34 -10.23 -1.35 -0.73
C GLN A 34 -10.91 -1.78 -2.02
N PRO A 35 -12.05 -1.18 -2.43
CA PRO A 35 -12.70 -1.57 -3.68
C PRO A 35 -11.84 -1.34 -4.92
N TYR A 36 -10.80 -0.53 -4.81
CA TYR A 36 -9.92 -0.20 -5.93
C TYR A 36 -8.63 -1.00 -5.92
N GLY A 37 -8.54 -2.01 -5.05
CA GLY A 37 -7.39 -2.91 -5.05
C GLY A 37 -6.22 -2.48 -4.18
N PHE A 38 -6.46 -1.66 -3.17
CA PHE A 38 -5.41 -1.29 -2.22
C PHE A 38 -5.31 -2.33 -1.11
N ILE A 39 -4.09 -2.64 -0.72
CA ILE A 39 -3.77 -3.62 0.33
C ILE A 39 -3.04 -2.91 1.46
N ARG A 40 -3.47 -3.13 2.70
CA ARG A 40 -2.77 -2.63 3.88
C ARG A 40 -1.59 -3.55 4.17
N ILE A 41 -0.38 -3.15 3.77
CA ILE A 41 0.81 -4.00 3.91
C ILE A 41 1.54 -3.76 5.23
N HIS A 42 1.24 -2.66 5.89
CA HIS A 42 1.90 -2.24 7.12
C HIS A 42 0.97 -1.23 7.79
N LYS A 43 1.11 -1.02 9.10
CA LYS A 43 0.26 -0.06 9.78
C LYS A 43 0.36 1.34 9.18
N GLY A 44 1.45 1.64 8.51
CA GLY A 44 1.68 2.94 7.90
C GLY A 44 1.65 2.97 6.38
N TYR A 45 1.25 1.87 5.70
CA TYR A 45 1.29 1.83 4.24
C TYR A 45 0.12 1.11 3.63
N LEU A 46 -0.49 1.75 2.61
CA LEU A 46 -1.48 1.15 1.72
C LEU A 46 -0.91 1.17 0.31
N VAL A 47 -1.03 0.07 -0.42
CA VAL A 47 -0.44 -0.07 -1.75
C VAL A 47 -1.46 -0.61 -2.72
N ASN A 48 -1.56 0.00 -3.92
CA ASN A 48 -2.39 -0.53 -4.98
C ASN A 48 -1.70 -1.75 -5.59
N TYR A 49 -2.42 -2.88 -5.66
CA TYR A 49 -1.85 -4.14 -6.13
C TYR A 49 -1.26 -4.05 -7.53
N GLN A 50 -1.78 -3.14 -8.37
CA GLN A 50 -1.33 -3.01 -9.75
C GLN A 50 0.11 -2.48 -9.87
N TYR A 51 0.63 -1.88 -8.81
CA TYR A 51 1.97 -1.31 -8.81
C TYR A 51 2.99 -2.16 -8.07
N ILE A 52 2.57 -3.35 -7.60
CA ILE A 52 3.47 -4.26 -6.89
C ILE A 52 4.29 -5.05 -7.90
N LEU A 53 5.61 -4.95 -7.79
CA LEU A 53 6.52 -5.73 -8.60
C LEU A 53 6.87 -7.05 -7.91
N ARG A 54 7.16 -7.01 -6.60
CA ARG A 54 7.62 -8.17 -5.86
C ARG A 54 7.24 -8.08 -4.39
N ILE A 55 6.89 -9.22 -3.79
CA ILE A 55 6.58 -9.33 -2.37
C ILE A 55 7.61 -10.28 -1.76
N ALA A 56 8.36 -9.78 -0.77
CA ALA A 56 9.31 -10.59 0.00
C ALA A 56 8.80 -10.74 1.42
N ALA A 57 9.59 -11.40 2.27
CA ALA A 57 9.15 -11.72 3.64
C ALA A 57 8.98 -10.47 4.51
N THR A 58 9.83 -9.46 4.31
CA THR A 58 9.85 -8.28 5.18
C THR A 58 9.63 -6.98 4.43
N ASP A 59 9.65 -7.00 3.10
CA ASP A 59 9.45 -5.80 2.32
C ASP A 59 8.79 -6.12 0.99
N LEU A 60 8.36 -5.07 0.32
CA LEU A 60 7.68 -5.15 -0.95
C LEU A 60 8.30 -4.11 -1.88
N THR A 61 8.45 -4.47 -3.16
CA THR A 61 9.03 -3.56 -4.15
C THR A 61 7.95 -3.14 -5.13
N LEU A 62 7.85 -1.84 -5.36
CA LEU A 62 6.94 -1.27 -6.34
C LEU A 62 7.59 -1.25 -7.72
N MET A 63 6.79 -1.07 -8.75
CA MET A 63 7.28 -1.08 -10.13
C MET A 63 8.27 0.04 -10.45
N ASP A 64 8.25 1.13 -9.69
CA ASP A 64 9.21 2.22 -9.84
C ASP A 64 10.49 2.01 -9.02
N GLY A 65 10.62 0.85 -8.36
CA GLY A 65 11.81 0.52 -7.59
C GLY A 65 11.76 0.90 -6.12
N ILE A 66 10.70 1.53 -5.66
CA ILE A 66 10.55 1.90 -4.27
C ILE A 66 10.31 0.65 -3.43
N HIS A 67 11.00 0.55 -2.29
CA HIS A 67 10.82 -0.53 -1.32
C HIS A 67 10.01 -0.03 -0.13
N LEU A 68 8.99 -0.79 0.24
CA LEU A 68 8.15 -0.46 1.39
C LEU A 68 8.16 -1.64 2.37
N PRO A 69 8.14 -1.36 3.68
CA PRO A 69 8.15 -2.44 4.67
C PRO A 69 6.79 -3.15 4.73
N ILE A 70 6.84 -4.46 4.99
CA ILE A 70 5.64 -5.24 5.28
C ILE A 70 5.58 -5.41 6.79
N GLY A 71 4.39 -5.29 7.37
CA GLY A 71 4.22 -5.46 8.80
C GLY A 71 4.66 -6.85 9.25
N ARG A 72 5.12 -6.93 10.51
CA ARG A 72 5.57 -8.19 11.10
C ARG A 72 4.48 -9.25 10.94
N SER A 73 4.87 -10.42 10.43
CA SER A 73 3.98 -11.57 10.23
C SER A 73 2.84 -11.34 9.25
N LYS A 74 2.94 -10.30 8.41
CA LYS A 74 1.88 -9.98 7.43
C LYS A 74 2.18 -10.44 6.01
N ALA A 75 3.37 -10.97 5.74
CA ALA A 75 3.77 -11.30 4.37
C ALA A 75 2.80 -12.30 3.70
N THR A 76 2.38 -13.34 4.42
CA THR A 76 1.45 -14.33 3.90
C THR A 76 0.10 -13.71 3.58
N GLU A 77 -0.41 -12.88 4.49
CA GLU A 77 -1.68 -12.19 4.32
C GLU A 77 -1.64 -11.25 3.11
N VAL A 78 -0.53 -10.52 2.94
CA VAL A 78 -0.35 -9.61 1.81
C VAL A 78 -0.31 -10.39 0.49
N LYS A 79 0.44 -11.50 0.46
CA LYS A 79 0.49 -12.37 -0.72
C LYS A 79 -0.88 -12.91 -1.09
N THR A 80 -1.63 -13.37 -0.10
CA THR A 80 -2.96 -13.92 -0.32
C THR A 80 -3.90 -12.87 -0.92
N ALA A 81 -3.86 -11.66 -0.36
CA ALA A 81 -4.67 -10.57 -0.87
C ALA A 81 -4.27 -10.20 -2.30
N TYR A 82 -2.97 -10.15 -2.56
CA TYR A 82 -2.46 -9.84 -3.90
C TYR A 82 -2.92 -10.88 -4.93
N LEU A 83 -2.75 -12.17 -4.60
CA LEU A 83 -3.15 -13.26 -5.50
C LEU A 83 -4.65 -13.24 -5.77
N SER A 84 -5.44 -12.95 -4.75
CA SER A 84 -6.90 -12.83 -4.88
C SER A 84 -7.27 -11.73 -5.87
N LEU A 85 -6.57 -10.60 -5.83
CA LEU A 85 -6.86 -9.47 -6.71
C LEU A 85 -6.45 -9.74 -8.16
N ILE A 86 -5.30 -10.37 -8.39
CA ILE A 86 -4.85 -10.65 -9.76
C ILE A 86 -5.63 -11.80 -10.40
N ALA A 87 -6.28 -12.63 -9.59
CA ALA A 87 -7.04 -13.79 -10.12
C ALA A 87 -8.44 -13.42 -10.61
N LYS A 88 -8.86 -12.18 -10.44
CA LYS A 88 -10.19 -11.73 -10.86
C LYS A 88 -10.28 -11.46 -12.35
#